data_8f2bf17eb3673fb3d6655b63fbac0ba0
#
_entry.id   8f2bf17eb3673fb3d6655b63fbac0ba0
#
_cell.length_a   1.000
_cell.length_b   1.000
_cell.length_c   1.000
_cell.angle_alpha   90.00
_cell.angle_beta   90.00
_cell.angle_gamma   90.00
#
_symmetry.space_group_name_H-M   'P 1'
#
loop_
_entity.id
_entity.type
_entity.pdbx_description
1 polymer ?
#
loop_
_entity_poly.entity_id
_entity_poly.type
_entity_poly.pdbx_seq_one_letter_code
_entity_poly.pdbx_strand_id
1 'polypeptide(L)'
;VVDIIQIPAFLCRQTDLLVECAKYFNTINIKKGQWLSADAMKHAVTKIKEVNPNCEVWLTERGSNFGYDRLIVDFRGVDVMKEFADKVIFDCTHSTQMAGDGITGGSRKLAKQYSQAARIFEYDGVFVETHPDPENAISDSGSQVELDWLVNNLKNI
;
A
#
# COMPACT_ATOMS: atom_id res chain seq x y z
N VAL A 1 -12.18 14.97 10.81
CA VAL A 1 -10.91 14.64 11.45
C VAL A 1 -10.66 13.15 11.22
N VAL A 2 -9.45 12.77 10.84
CA VAL A 2 -9.04 11.39 10.63
C VAL A 2 -7.92 11.05 11.62
N ASP A 3 -7.82 9.79 12.01
CA ASP A 3 -6.79 9.32 12.94
C ASP A 3 -5.48 8.98 12.21
N ILE A 4 -5.59 8.51 10.97
CA ILE A 4 -4.46 8.13 10.10
C ILE A 4 -4.57 8.90 8.79
N ILE A 5 -3.49 9.58 8.38
CA ILE A 5 -3.40 10.15 7.03
C ILE A 5 -2.60 9.23 6.12
N GLN A 6 -3.08 9.04 4.89
CA GLN A 6 -2.35 8.30 3.88
C GLN A 6 -1.71 9.23 2.85
N ILE A 7 -0.42 9.03 2.59
CA ILE A 7 0.32 9.70 1.51
C ILE A 7 0.32 8.79 0.28
N PRO A 8 -0.21 9.25 -0.86
CA PRO A 8 -0.22 8.49 -2.10
C PRO A 8 1.18 8.16 -2.61
N ALA A 9 1.32 7.07 -3.35
CA ALA A 9 2.61 6.60 -3.87
C ALA A 9 3.35 7.67 -4.70
N PHE A 10 2.64 8.39 -5.56
CA PHE A 10 3.25 9.46 -6.37
C PHE A 10 3.76 10.65 -5.56
N LEU A 11 3.29 10.85 -4.35
CA LEU A 11 3.68 11.93 -3.45
C LEU A 11 4.61 11.48 -2.32
N CYS A 12 5.02 10.22 -2.28
CA CYS A 12 5.79 9.64 -1.17
C CYS A 12 7.17 10.30 -0.96
N ARG A 13 7.68 11.06 -1.94
CA ARG A 13 8.95 11.81 -1.83
C ARG A 13 8.77 13.30 -1.61
N GLN A 14 7.54 13.83 -1.57
CA GLN A 14 7.28 15.25 -1.40
C GLN A 14 7.61 15.68 0.04
N THR A 15 8.77 16.30 0.21
CA THR A 15 9.31 16.63 1.55
C THR A 15 8.40 17.59 2.32
N ASP A 16 7.90 18.62 1.66
CA ASP A 16 7.00 19.62 2.24
C ASP A 16 5.68 18.97 2.71
N LEU A 17 5.09 18.07 1.93
CA LEU A 17 3.89 17.34 2.30
C LEU A 17 4.14 16.41 3.51
N LEU A 18 5.23 15.64 3.49
CA LEU A 18 5.57 14.73 4.59
C LEU A 18 5.81 15.50 5.89
N VAL A 19 6.58 16.56 5.82
CA VAL A 19 6.89 17.45 6.96
C VAL A 19 5.61 18.10 7.50
N GLU A 20 4.75 18.60 6.61
CA GLU A 20 3.51 19.23 7.05
C GLU A 20 2.56 18.23 7.71
N CYS A 21 2.39 17.04 7.14
CA CYS A 21 1.59 15.98 7.77
C CYS A 21 2.13 15.58 9.15
N ALA A 22 3.46 15.53 9.31
CA ALA A 22 4.09 15.15 10.58
C ALA A 22 3.79 16.11 11.74
N LYS A 23 3.47 17.38 11.44
CA LYS A 23 3.08 18.37 12.46
C LYS A 23 1.69 18.14 13.03
N TYR A 24 0.79 17.50 12.28
CA TYR A 24 -0.64 17.43 12.64
C TYR A 24 -1.15 16.02 12.89
N PHE A 25 -0.42 14.98 12.44
CA PHE A 25 -0.86 13.61 12.57
C PHE A 25 0.12 12.77 13.40
N ASN A 26 -0.45 11.92 14.25
CA ASN A 26 0.31 10.97 15.06
C ASN A 26 0.55 9.64 14.33
N THR A 27 -0.20 9.37 13.27
CA THR A 27 -0.03 8.18 12.45
C THR A 27 -0.09 8.56 10.98
N ILE A 28 0.96 8.19 10.23
CA ILE A 28 1.08 8.48 8.79
C ILE A 28 1.38 7.19 8.05
N ASN A 29 0.52 6.84 7.11
CA ASN A 29 0.75 5.73 6.19
C ASN A 29 1.27 6.26 4.84
N ILE A 30 2.42 5.79 4.37
CA ILE A 30 3.02 6.20 3.10
C ILE A 30 2.99 5.02 2.14
N LYS A 31 2.29 5.14 1.02
CA LYS A 31 2.38 4.16 -0.07
C LYS A 31 3.73 4.28 -0.77
N LYS A 32 4.44 3.15 -0.91
CA LYS A 32 5.73 3.10 -1.61
C LYS A 32 5.54 3.47 -3.08
N GLY A 33 6.38 4.38 -3.58
CA GLY A 33 6.43 4.70 -5.01
C GLY A 33 6.85 3.47 -5.84
N GLN A 34 6.20 3.26 -6.99
CA GLN A 34 6.46 2.11 -7.85
C GLN A 34 7.87 2.08 -8.43
N TRP A 35 8.57 3.21 -8.41
CA TRP A 35 9.97 3.37 -8.87
C TRP A 35 11.00 3.29 -7.76
N LEU A 36 10.56 3.08 -6.51
CA LEU A 36 11.44 3.02 -5.34
C LEU A 36 11.66 1.59 -4.88
N SER A 37 12.89 1.33 -4.42
CA SER A 37 13.18 0.13 -3.64
C SER A 37 12.57 0.24 -2.23
N ALA A 38 12.42 -0.89 -1.55
CA ALA A 38 11.99 -0.93 -0.14
C ALA A 38 12.91 -0.06 0.74
N ASP A 39 14.24 -0.20 0.59
CA ASP A 39 15.24 0.55 1.35
C ASP A 39 15.14 2.08 1.13
N ALA A 40 14.84 2.53 -0.09
CA ALA A 40 14.71 3.95 -0.38
C ALA A 40 13.58 4.64 0.39
N MET A 41 12.60 3.89 0.90
CA MET A 41 11.50 4.42 1.72
C MET A 41 11.98 4.93 3.08
N LYS A 42 13.15 4.51 3.56
CA LYS A 42 13.77 5.02 4.78
C LYS A 42 13.87 6.54 4.80
N HIS A 43 14.16 7.15 3.66
CA HIS A 43 14.25 8.63 3.57
C HIS A 43 12.92 9.33 3.85
N ALA A 44 11.79 8.74 3.49
CA ALA A 44 10.47 9.29 3.79
C ALA A 44 10.18 9.19 5.29
N VAL A 45 10.48 8.06 5.90
CA VAL A 45 10.33 7.84 7.35
C VAL A 45 11.20 8.82 8.14
N THR A 46 12.47 8.96 7.75
CA THR A 46 13.41 9.90 8.42
C THR A 46 12.85 11.32 8.45
N LYS A 47 12.34 11.83 7.34
CA LYS A 47 11.77 13.19 7.26
C LYS A 47 10.62 13.40 8.24
N ILE A 48 9.77 12.41 8.44
CA ILE A 48 8.66 12.47 9.40
C ILE A 48 9.19 12.42 10.82
N LYS A 49 10.09 11.48 11.12
CA LYS A 49 10.65 11.29 12.47
C LYS A 49 11.53 12.48 12.92
N GLU A 50 12.16 13.21 12.01
CA GLU A 50 12.89 14.44 12.32
C GLU A 50 11.97 15.58 12.79
N VAL A 51 10.71 15.61 12.32
CA VAL A 51 9.71 16.61 12.72
C VAL A 51 8.91 16.15 13.93
N ASN A 52 8.49 14.89 13.94
CA ASN A 52 7.72 14.30 15.02
C ASN A 52 8.28 12.89 15.33
N PRO A 53 9.23 12.80 16.27
CA PRO A 53 9.85 11.52 16.67
C PRO A 53 8.85 10.47 17.17
N ASN A 54 7.69 10.90 17.68
CA ASN A 54 6.66 10.03 18.23
C ASN A 54 5.60 9.64 17.18
N CYS A 55 5.67 10.15 15.95
CA CYS A 55 4.74 9.78 14.88
C CYS A 55 4.90 8.31 14.53
N GLU A 56 3.83 7.54 14.55
CA GLU A 56 3.79 6.17 14.06
C GLU A 56 3.78 6.19 12.52
N VAL A 57 4.82 5.66 11.89
CA VAL A 57 4.96 5.68 10.43
C VAL A 57 4.73 4.28 9.87
N TRP A 58 3.69 4.13 9.07
CA TRP A 58 3.39 2.92 8.32
C TRP A 58 3.89 3.06 6.88
N LEU A 59 4.43 1.99 6.32
CA LEU A 59 4.75 1.90 4.90
C LEU A 59 3.83 0.90 4.23
N THR A 60 3.34 1.23 3.04
CA THR A 60 2.50 0.32 2.26
C THR A 60 3.19 -0.07 0.97
N GLU A 61 3.54 -1.37 0.83
CA GLU A 61 3.99 -1.97 -0.43
C GLU A 61 2.82 -2.06 -1.41
N ARG A 62 3.04 -1.65 -2.66
CA ARG A 62 2.03 -1.70 -3.71
C ARG A 62 2.56 -2.13 -5.08
N GLY A 63 3.72 -2.79 -5.10
CA GLY A 63 4.41 -3.21 -6.31
C GLY A 63 5.35 -2.14 -6.90
N SER A 64 6.18 -2.60 -7.81
CA SER A 64 7.19 -1.80 -8.50
C SER A 64 7.06 -1.93 -10.00
N ASN A 65 7.34 -0.84 -10.73
CA ASN A 65 7.50 -0.85 -12.18
C ASN A 65 8.82 -1.54 -12.55
N PHE A 66 8.78 -2.40 -13.55
CA PHE A 66 9.98 -3.13 -13.98
C PHE A 66 10.05 -3.30 -15.52
N GLY A 67 9.39 -2.41 -16.27
CA GLY A 67 9.34 -2.47 -17.73
C GLY A 67 8.34 -3.50 -18.30
N TYR A 68 7.49 -4.07 -17.45
CA TYR A 68 6.37 -4.95 -17.82
C TYR A 68 5.06 -4.16 -17.83
N ASP A 69 4.02 -4.71 -18.44
CA ASP A 69 2.67 -4.12 -18.44
C ASP A 69 2.00 -4.16 -17.06
N ARG A 70 2.60 -4.86 -16.13
CA ARG A 70 2.08 -5.07 -14.77
C ARG A 70 3.14 -4.80 -13.72
N LEU A 71 2.68 -4.50 -12.51
CA LEU A 71 3.55 -4.31 -11.37
C LEU A 71 4.12 -5.64 -10.89
N ILE A 72 5.37 -5.59 -10.39
CA ILE A 72 6.05 -6.71 -9.76
C ILE A 72 6.09 -6.48 -8.26
N VAL A 73 5.72 -7.48 -7.49
CA VAL A 73 5.82 -7.46 -6.02
C VAL A 73 7.04 -8.26 -5.59
N ASP A 74 7.96 -7.61 -4.90
CA ASP A 74 9.04 -8.28 -4.17
C ASP A 74 8.67 -8.37 -2.69
N PHE A 75 8.13 -9.52 -2.28
CA PHE A 75 7.73 -9.75 -0.90
C PHE A 75 8.88 -9.68 0.12
N ARG A 76 10.14 -9.83 -0.31
CA ARG A 76 11.32 -9.68 0.56
C ARG A 76 11.49 -8.26 1.09
N GLY A 77 10.88 -7.29 0.43
CA GLY A 77 10.91 -5.88 0.83
C GLY A 77 10.27 -5.60 2.18
N VAL A 78 9.42 -6.51 2.69
CA VAL A 78 8.77 -6.34 4.00
C VAL A 78 9.80 -6.30 5.13
N ASP A 79 10.75 -7.23 5.15
CA ASP A 79 11.78 -7.29 6.17
C ASP A 79 12.65 -6.04 6.17
N VAL A 80 13.02 -5.56 4.98
CA VAL A 80 13.78 -4.31 4.82
C VAL A 80 13.02 -3.11 5.37
N MET A 81 11.74 -2.98 5.06
CA MET A 81 10.93 -1.86 5.53
C MET A 81 10.67 -1.92 7.05
N LYS A 82 10.54 -3.10 7.63
CA LYS A 82 10.39 -3.30 9.08
C LYS A 82 11.59 -2.83 9.89
N GLU A 83 12.77 -2.68 9.29
CA GLU A 83 13.94 -2.15 10.00
C GLU A 83 13.79 -0.69 10.42
N PHE A 84 12.91 0.08 9.77
CA PHE A 84 12.80 1.52 10.00
C PHE A 84 11.35 2.07 10.02
N ALA A 85 10.36 1.28 9.68
CA ALA A 85 8.94 1.63 9.80
C ALA A 85 8.31 0.98 11.04
N ASP A 86 7.29 1.63 11.61
CA ASP A 86 6.58 1.07 12.76
C ASP A 86 5.64 -0.08 12.34
N LYS A 87 5.09 -0.01 11.11
CA LYS A 87 4.31 -1.09 10.49
C LYS A 87 4.52 -1.13 8.99
N VAL A 88 4.37 -2.32 8.41
CA VAL A 88 4.40 -2.53 6.96
C VAL A 88 3.11 -3.18 6.50
N ILE A 89 2.38 -2.45 5.65
CA ILE A 89 1.09 -2.85 5.09
C ILE A 89 1.30 -3.33 3.65
N PHE A 90 0.52 -4.30 3.22
CA PHE A 90 0.52 -4.74 1.83
C PHE A 90 -0.77 -4.30 1.12
N ASP A 91 -0.65 -3.58 0.01
CA ASP A 91 -1.76 -3.17 -0.84
C ASP A 91 -2.07 -4.26 -1.87
N CYS A 92 -3.06 -5.07 -1.56
CA CYS A 92 -3.49 -6.19 -2.40
C CYS A 92 -4.23 -5.73 -3.67
N THR A 93 -4.84 -4.56 -3.65
CA THR A 93 -5.62 -4.01 -4.77
C THR A 93 -4.72 -3.44 -5.84
N HIS A 94 -3.96 -2.41 -5.49
CA HIS A 94 -3.18 -1.64 -6.47
C HIS A 94 -1.92 -2.37 -6.93
N SER A 95 -1.43 -3.34 -6.19
CA SER A 95 -0.32 -4.21 -6.63
C SER A 95 -0.67 -5.11 -7.81
N THR A 96 -1.97 -5.29 -8.10
CA THR A 96 -2.44 -6.08 -9.24
C THR A 96 -2.77 -5.25 -10.47
N GLN A 97 -2.60 -3.93 -10.41
CA GLN A 97 -2.88 -3.04 -11.54
C GLN A 97 -2.05 -3.42 -12.77
N MET A 98 -2.67 -3.31 -13.92
CA MET A 98 -2.08 -3.55 -15.24
C MET A 98 -2.34 -2.35 -16.12
N ALA A 99 -1.37 -1.98 -16.96
CA ALA A 99 -1.61 -1.01 -18.02
C ALA A 99 -2.69 -1.54 -18.97
N GLY A 100 -3.62 -0.70 -19.35
CA GLY A 100 -4.70 -1.02 -20.28
C GLY A 100 -5.03 0.15 -21.18
N ASP A 101 -5.81 -0.09 -22.21
CA ASP A 101 -6.22 0.91 -23.21
C ASP A 101 -7.21 1.94 -22.60
N GLY A 102 -6.66 2.90 -21.84
CA GLY A 102 -7.41 4.00 -21.24
C GLY A 102 -8.14 3.69 -19.93
N ILE A 103 -8.09 2.43 -19.47
CA ILE A 103 -8.66 2.00 -18.18
C ILE A 103 -7.61 1.18 -17.42
N THR A 104 -7.44 1.47 -16.15
CA THR A 104 -6.57 0.65 -15.30
C THR A 104 -7.18 -0.73 -15.12
N GLY A 105 -6.56 -1.74 -15.70
CA GLY A 105 -6.90 -3.14 -15.48
C GLY A 105 -6.39 -3.64 -14.15
N GLY A 106 -6.82 -4.85 -13.77
CA GLY A 106 -6.37 -5.48 -12.54
C GLY A 106 -6.80 -6.94 -12.45
N SER A 107 -6.50 -7.61 -11.35
CA SER A 107 -6.86 -9.01 -11.13
C SER A 107 -7.40 -9.26 -9.71
N ARG A 108 -8.72 -9.34 -9.60
CA ARG A 108 -9.40 -9.70 -8.34
C ARG A 108 -8.92 -11.05 -7.79
N LYS A 109 -8.72 -12.03 -8.67
CA LYS A 109 -8.15 -13.33 -8.28
C LYS A 109 -6.78 -13.15 -7.62
N LEU A 110 -5.93 -12.33 -8.23
CA LEU A 110 -4.59 -12.08 -7.71
C LEU A 110 -4.63 -11.26 -6.41
N ALA A 111 -5.54 -10.27 -6.29
CA ALA A 111 -5.74 -9.51 -5.07
C ALA A 111 -6.08 -10.43 -3.87
N LYS A 112 -6.97 -11.40 -4.08
CA LYS A 112 -7.31 -12.44 -3.09
C LYS A 112 -6.11 -13.33 -2.73
N GLN A 113 -5.28 -13.71 -3.71
CA GLN A 113 -4.07 -14.50 -3.46
C GLN A 113 -3.00 -13.69 -2.73
N TYR A 114 -2.85 -12.43 -3.08
CA TYR A 114 -1.88 -11.53 -2.47
C TYR A 114 -2.24 -11.21 -1.00
N SER A 115 -3.52 -11.12 -0.65
CA SER A 115 -3.92 -10.93 0.74
C SER A 115 -3.50 -12.12 1.63
N GLN A 116 -3.57 -13.34 1.09
CA GLN A 116 -3.08 -14.53 1.80
C GLN A 116 -1.54 -14.57 1.84
N ALA A 117 -0.87 -14.17 0.75
CA ALA A 117 0.59 -14.07 0.72
C ALA A 117 1.12 -13.05 1.72
N ALA A 118 0.43 -11.92 1.90
CA ALA A 118 0.81 -10.91 2.89
C ALA A 118 0.95 -11.49 4.30
N ARG A 119 0.05 -12.39 4.69
CA ARG A 119 0.16 -13.10 5.97
C ARG A 119 1.36 -14.03 6.04
N ILE A 120 1.66 -14.76 4.96
CA ILE A 120 2.81 -15.69 4.90
C ILE A 120 4.13 -14.92 5.06
N PHE A 121 4.21 -13.72 4.47
CA PHE A 121 5.36 -12.83 4.56
C PHE A 121 5.30 -11.87 5.75
N GLU A 122 4.38 -12.11 6.69
CA GLU A 122 4.29 -11.39 7.97
C GLU A 122 4.15 -9.87 7.84
N TYR A 123 3.40 -9.37 6.83
CA TYR A 123 2.97 -7.99 6.82
C TYR A 123 2.08 -7.71 8.04
N ASP A 124 2.15 -6.49 8.59
CA ASP A 124 1.37 -6.09 9.77
C ASP A 124 -0.11 -5.86 9.45
N GLY A 125 -0.46 -5.81 8.17
CA GLY A 125 -1.83 -5.68 7.70
C GLY A 125 -1.91 -5.61 6.19
N VAL A 126 -3.15 -5.55 5.70
CA VAL A 126 -3.45 -5.41 4.27
C VAL A 126 -4.30 -4.17 3.99
N PHE A 127 -4.09 -3.58 2.83
CA PHE A 127 -4.99 -2.61 2.22
C PHE A 127 -5.75 -3.31 1.10
N VAL A 128 -7.07 -3.31 1.17
CA VAL A 128 -7.95 -3.98 0.20
C VAL A 128 -9.12 -3.07 -0.13
N GLU A 129 -9.32 -2.77 -1.41
CA GLU A 129 -10.54 -2.13 -1.87
C GLU A 129 -11.65 -3.17 -2.07
N THR A 130 -12.85 -2.82 -1.67
CA THR A 130 -14.01 -3.70 -1.72
C THR A 130 -15.24 -2.95 -2.22
N HIS A 131 -16.10 -3.66 -2.93
CA HIS A 131 -17.36 -3.14 -3.42
C HIS A 131 -18.44 -4.23 -3.33
N PRO A 132 -19.73 -3.90 -3.06
CA PRO A 132 -20.81 -4.88 -3.08
C PRO A 132 -20.96 -5.58 -4.44
N ASP A 133 -20.71 -4.84 -5.51
CA ASP A 133 -20.72 -5.31 -6.90
C ASP A 133 -19.48 -4.77 -7.65
N PRO A 134 -18.33 -5.45 -7.54
CA PRO A 134 -17.06 -4.95 -8.05
C PRO A 134 -17.04 -4.69 -9.57
N GLU A 135 -17.84 -5.41 -10.36
CA GLU A 135 -17.92 -5.21 -11.81
C GLU A 135 -18.44 -3.82 -12.18
N ASN A 136 -19.26 -3.22 -11.30
CA ASN A 136 -19.83 -1.89 -11.46
C ASN A 136 -19.11 -0.81 -10.62
N ALA A 137 -17.94 -1.12 -10.04
CA ALA A 137 -17.15 -0.14 -9.32
C ALA A 137 -16.62 0.94 -10.28
N ILE A 138 -16.61 2.18 -9.82
CA ILE A 138 -16.19 3.35 -10.62
C ILE A 138 -14.69 3.32 -10.92
N SER A 139 -13.89 2.77 -10.01
CA SER A 139 -12.44 2.60 -10.16
C SER A 139 -12.01 1.18 -9.79
N ASP A 140 -10.88 0.74 -10.32
CA ASP A 140 -10.22 -0.51 -9.97
C ASP A 140 -11.14 -1.76 -9.94
N SER A 141 -12.18 -1.77 -10.77
CA SER A 141 -13.20 -2.82 -10.85
C SER A 141 -12.61 -4.23 -11.03
N GLY A 142 -11.51 -4.33 -11.76
CA GLY A 142 -10.80 -5.60 -11.97
C GLY A 142 -10.01 -6.10 -10.74
N SER A 143 -9.73 -5.24 -9.77
CA SER A 143 -8.93 -5.55 -8.58
C SER A 143 -9.72 -5.54 -7.27
N GLN A 144 -10.83 -4.80 -7.21
CA GLN A 144 -11.68 -4.77 -6.03
C GLN A 144 -12.28 -6.16 -5.75
N VAL A 145 -12.38 -6.51 -4.47
CA VAL A 145 -12.99 -7.78 -4.05
C VAL A 145 -14.42 -7.57 -3.57
N GLU A 146 -15.22 -8.63 -3.58
CA GLU A 146 -16.56 -8.60 -3.04
C GLU A 146 -16.50 -8.41 -1.51
N LEU A 147 -17.38 -7.57 -0.97
CA LEU A 147 -17.47 -7.30 0.46
C LEU A 147 -17.67 -8.60 1.27
N ASP A 148 -18.57 -9.47 0.81
CA ASP A 148 -18.84 -10.75 1.47
C ASP A 148 -17.60 -11.66 1.49
N TRP A 149 -16.82 -11.66 0.41
CA TRP A 149 -15.56 -12.41 0.40
C TRP A 149 -14.59 -11.87 1.46
N LEU A 150 -14.42 -10.56 1.55
CA LEU A 150 -13.53 -9.93 2.53
C LEU A 150 -13.96 -10.29 3.96
N VAL A 151 -15.24 -10.09 4.31
CA VAL A 151 -15.76 -10.37 5.65
C VAL A 151 -15.54 -11.84 6.04
N ASN A 152 -15.80 -12.77 5.12
CA ASN A 152 -15.65 -14.21 5.37
C ASN A 152 -14.18 -14.66 5.47
N ASN A 153 -13.23 -13.86 4.97
CA ASN A 153 -11.82 -14.21 4.95
C ASN A 153 -10.93 -13.35 5.87
N LEU A 154 -11.50 -12.40 6.63
CA LEU A 154 -10.74 -11.50 7.53
C LEU A 154 -9.78 -12.23 8.49
N LYS A 155 -10.12 -13.46 8.90
CA LYS A 155 -9.27 -14.25 9.80
C LYS A 155 -8.11 -14.95 9.09
N ASN A 156 -8.10 -14.93 7.75
CA ASN A 156 -7.14 -15.65 6.90
C ASN A 156 -6.17 -14.70 6.16
N ILE A 157 -6.32 -13.41 6.38
CA ILE A 157 -5.51 -12.33 5.78
C ILE A 157 -4.86 -11.46 6.85
#